data_87b80b37e147ffae646c0171842fe131
#
_entry.id   87b80b37e147ffae646c0171842fe131
#
_cell.length_a   1.000
_cell.length_b   1.000
_cell.length_c   1.000
_cell.angle_alpha   90.00
_cell.angle_beta   90.00
_cell.angle_gamma   90.00
#
_symmetry.space_group_name_H-M   'P 1'
#
loop_
_entity.id
_entity.type
_entity.pdbx_description
1 polymer ?
#
loop_
_entity_poly.entity_id
_entity_poly.type
_entity_poly.pdbx_seq_one_letter_code
_entity_poly.pdbx_strand_id
1 'polypeptide(L)'
;MPVLLKRIVIAAMLSLMSIASSVPALASDLFAALKMSRLPAGSMAAPFELTTLDDKVLKSSELAGKVVLVNFWATWCGPCKEEMSGLARLQQQLDPTRFVLLTVTTDLQRQGIVHFLTQLGISLPVLFDEDQEVSRSFMVRGLPTTIVIARDGTLVGRAVGPRAWDSPEAVAVMRQVVESGK
;
A
#
# COMPACT_ATOMS: atom_id res chain seq x y z
N MET A 1 29.75 -56.06 -10.46
CA MET A 1 29.95 -54.61 -10.67
C MET A 1 28.68 -53.80 -11.02
N PRO A 2 27.42 -54.30 -11.13
CA PRO A 2 26.26 -53.43 -11.44
C PRO A 2 25.53 -52.84 -10.24
N VAL A 3 25.79 -53.36 -9.02
CA VAL A 3 25.03 -52.87 -7.81
C VAL A 3 25.61 -51.61 -7.23
N LEU A 4 26.90 -51.36 -7.37
CA LEU A 4 27.58 -50.16 -6.83
C LEU A 4 27.23 -48.93 -7.65
N LEU A 5 27.07 -49.04 -8.96
CA LEU A 5 26.71 -47.92 -9.85
C LEU A 5 25.27 -47.43 -9.62
N LYS A 6 24.31 -48.31 -9.30
CA LYS A 6 22.93 -47.96 -8.97
C LYS A 6 22.81 -47.18 -7.66
N ARG A 7 23.64 -47.46 -6.66
CA ARG A 7 23.63 -46.75 -5.37
C ARG A 7 24.19 -45.33 -5.48
N ILE A 8 25.15 -45.08 -6.36
CA ILE A 8 25.74 -43.77 -6.59
C ILE A 8 24.76 -42.84 -7.34
N VAL A 9 24.00 -43.35 -8.31
CA VAL A 9 23.01 -42.56 -9.05
C VAL A 9 21.81 -42.18 -8.19
N ILE A 10 21.36 -43.02 -7.27
CA ILE A 10 20.26 -42.71 -6.34
C ILE A 10 20.68 -41.68 -5.30
N ALA A 11 21.93 -41.74 -4.81
CA ALA A 11 22.44 -40.72 -3.87
C ALA A 11 22.63 -39.35 -4.52
N ALA A 12 22.98 -39.28 -5.81
CA ALA A 12 23.11 -38.01 -6.54
C ALA A 12 21.76 -37.36 -6.88
N MET A 13 20.68 -38.15 -7.06
CA MET A 13 19.33 -37.59 -7.30
C MET A 13 18.63 -37.03 -6.04
N LEU A 14 19.00 -37.50 -4.86
CA LEU A 14 18.45 -37.01 -3.58
C LEU A 14 19.08 -35.71 -3.09
N SER A 15 20.21 -35.27 -3.65
CA SER A 15 20.90 -34.04 -3.26
C SER A 15 20.44 -32.78 -4.04
N LEU A 16 19.58 -32.92 -5.05
CA LEU A 16 19.12 -31.78 -5.88
C LEU A 16 17.76 -31.21 -5.46
N MET A 17 17.16 -31.66 -4.35
CA MET A 17 15.80 -31.31 -3.97
C MET A 17 15.70 -30.40 -2.74
N SER A 18 16.71 -29.58 -2.46
CA SER A 18 16.75 -28.69 -1.29
C SER A 18 17.14 -27.25 -1.62
N ILE A 19 16.63 -26.69 -2.74
CA ILE A 19 16.71 -25.25 -2.98
C ILE A 19 15.32 -24.76 -3.38
N ALA A 20 14.41 -24.70 -2.43
CA ALA A 20 13.19 -23.96 -2.57
C ALA A 20 12.64 -23.66 -1.18
N SER A 21 12.83 -22.47 -0.68
CA SER A 21 11.97 -21.78 0.29
C SER A 21 12.76 -20.84 1.21
N SER A 22 13.21 -19.69 0.72
CA SER A 22 13.72 -18.64 1.60
C SER A 22 13.35 -17.21 1.16
N VAL A 23 12.21 -17.02 0.49
CA VAL A 23 11.80 -15.68 0.03
C VAL A 23 10.68 -15.01 0.87
N PRO A 24 9.92 -15.66 1.77
CA PRO A 24 8.88 -14.94 2.51
C PRO A 24 9.37 -14.16 3.74
N ALA A 25 10.55 -14.43 4.28
CA ALA A 25 11.01 -13.81 5.53
C ALA A 25 11.38 -12.32 5.38
N LEU A 26 11.99 -11.92 4.28
CA LEU A 26 12.43 -10.52 4.08
C LEU A 26 11.27 -9.53 3.98
N ALA A 27 10.16 -9.93 3.35
CA ALA A 27 8.99 -9.08 3.21
C ALA A 27 8.23 -8.86 4.53
N SER A 28 8.29 -9.82 5.48
CA SER A 28 7.69 -9.66 6.80
C SER A 28 8.44 -8.62 7.64
N ASP A 29 9.76 -8.61 7.55
CA ASP A 29 10.61 -7.69 8.33
C ASP A 29 10.43 -6.24 7.88
N LEU A 30 10.27 -6.00 6.57
CA LEU A 30 10.07 -4.65 6.04
C LEU A 30 8.72 -4.03 6.49
N PHE A 31 7.61 -4.80 6.48
CA PHE A 31 6.34 -4.32 7.03
C PHE A 31 6.44 -4.02 8.53
N ALA A 32 7.16 -4.87 9.28
CA ALA A 32 7.41 -4.65 10.70
C ALA A 32 8.24 -3.38 10.96
N ALA A 33 9.26 -3.10 10.13
CA ALA A 33 10.07 -1.88 10.20
C ALA A 33 9.23 -0.61 10.06
N LEU A 34 8.17 -0.64 9.25
CA LEU A 34 7.20 0.46 9.12
C LEU A 34 6.10 0.43 10.18
N LYS A 35 6.13 -0.49 11.14
CA LYS A 35 5.05 -0.71 12.12
C LYS A 35 3.69 -0.86 11.42
N MET A 36 3.67 -1.57 10.30
CA MET A 36 2.47 -1.91 9.56
C MET A 36 1.99 -3.30 9.97
N SER A 37 0.68 -3.43 10.17
CA SER A 37 0.04 -4.72 10.37
C SER A 37 -0.27 -5.37 9.03
N ARG A 38 0.05 -6.65 8.86
CA ARG A 38 -0.47 -7.44 7.74
C ARG A 38 -1.96 -7.68 7.96
N LEU A 39 -2.72 -7.64 6.88
CA LEU A 39 -4.13 -8.01 6.92
C LEU A 39 -4.27 -9.52 6.63
N PRO A 40 -5.36 -10.16 7.11
CA PRO A 40 -5.58 -11.58 6.90
C PRO A 40 -5.53 -11.93 5.40
N ALA A 41 -4.91 -13.07 5.08
CA ALA A 41 -4.81 -13.53 3.70
C ALA A 41 -6.22 -13.69 3.08
N GLY A 42 -6.36 -13.23 1.83
CA GLY A 42 -7.65 -13.25 1.12
C GLY A 42 -8.62 -12.13 1.49
N SER A 43 -8.23 -11.17 2.37
CA SER A 43 -9.03 -9.97 2.60
C SER A 43 -9.04 -9.12 1.35
N MET A 44 -10.23 -8.86 0.79
CA MET A 44 -10.40 -8.05 -0.42
C MET A 44 -10.84 -6.63 -0.06
N ALA A 45 -10.37 -5.65 -0.83
CA ALA A 45 -10.91 -4.30 -0.75
C ALA A 45 -12.37 -4.29 -1.25
N ALA A 46 -13.26 -3.68 -0.48
CA ALA A 46 -14.61 -3.43 -0.96
C ALA A 46 -14.56 -2.45 -2.15
N PRO A 47 -15.41 -2.63 -3.18
CA PRO A 47 -15.54 -1.64 -4.24
C PRO A 47 -15.95 -0.28 -3.66
N PHE A 48 -15.39 0.79 -4.23
CA PHE A 48 -15.74 2.15 -3.84
C PHE A 48 -15.77 3.10 -5.04
N GLU A 49 -16.54 4.15 -4.90
CA GLU A 49 -16.59 5.30 -5.81
C GLU A 49 -16.48 6.57 -4.98
N LEU A 50 -15.55 7.45 -5.31
CA LEU A 50 -15.33 8.70 -4.58
C LEU A 50 -15.14 9.85 -5.56
N THR A 51 -15.58 11.04 -5.15
CA THR A 51 -15.41 12.26 -5.93
C THR A 51 -14.03 12.87 -5.69
N THR A 52 -13.37 13.28 -6.74
CA THR A 52 -12.07 13.96 -6.71
C THR A 52 -12.21 15.45 -6.44
N LEU A 53 -11.09 16.14 -6.19
CA LEU A 53 -11.06 17.58 -5.95
C LEU A 53 -11.58 18.41 -7.17
N ASP A 54 -11.49 17.86 -8.38
CA ASP A 54 -11.98 18.45 -9.64
C ASP A 54 -13.35 17.91 -10.09
N ASP A 55 -14.14 17.41 -9.15
CA ASP A 55 -15.52 16.94 -9.35
C ASP A 55 -15.68 15.71 -10.28
N LYS A 56 -14.61 14.97 -10.53
CA LYS A 56 -14.68 13.70 -11.23
C LYS A 56 -14.95 12.56 -10.27
N VAL A 57 -15.61 11.52 -10.75
CA VAL A 57 -15.82 10.28 -9.99
C VAL A 57 -14.70 9.32 -10.34
N LEU A 58 -13.97 8.84 -9.32
CA LEU A 58 -13.01 7.75 -9.42
C LEU A 58 -13.65 6.48 -8.87
N LYS A 59 -13.64 5.43 -9.68
CA LYS A 59 -14.11 4.10 -9.30
C LYS A 59 -12.93 3.18 -8.99
N SER A 60 -13.01 2.40 -7.93
CA SER A 60 -11.96 1.44 -7.57
C SER A 60 -11.64 0.44 -8.69
N SER A 61 -12.59 0.13 -9.56
CA SER A 61 -12.39 -0.73 -10.74
C SER A 61 -11.37 -0.16 -11.74
N GLU A 62 -11.19 1.15 -11.81
CA GLU A 62 -10.22 1.82 -12.69
C GLU A 62 -8.76 1.64 -12.21
N LEU A 63 -8.60 1.16 -10.98
CA LEU A 63 -7.30 0.91 -10.33
C LEU A 63 -6.83 -0.54 -10.49
N ALA A 64 -7.63 -1.39 -11.13
CA ALA A 64 -7.30 -2.80 -11.31
C ALA A 64 -5.92 -2.98 -11.97
N GLY A 65 -5.13 -3.93 -11.47
CA GLY A 65 -3.78 -4.19 -11.96
C GLY A 65 -2.70 -3.26 -11.41
N LYS A 66 -3.06 -2.28 -10.58
CA LYS A 66 -2.11 -1.40 -9.89
C LYS A 66 -2.07 -1.68 -8.39
N VAL A 67 -0.92 -1.44 -7.78
CA VAL A 67 -0.83 -1.34 -6.32
C VAL A 67 -1.37 0.02 -5.90
N VAL A 68 -2.28 0.03 -4.92
CA VAL A 68 -2.89 1.27 -4.45
C VAL A 68 -2.52 1.50 -2.99
N LEU A 69 -2.00 2.68 -2.69
CA LEU A 69 -1.81 3.18 -1.33
C LEU A 69 -2.96 4.16 -1.03
N VAL A 70 -3.87 3.78 -0.14
CA VAL A 70 -4.99 4.63 0.29
C VAL A 70 -4.67 5.21 1.65
N ASN A 71 -4.54 6.53 1.74
CA ASN A 71 -4.28 7.25 2.98
C ASN A 71 -5.53 8.03 3.39
N PHE A 72 -6.07 7.73 4.57
CA PHE A 72 -7.21 8.41 5.18
C PHE A 72 -6.71 9.53 6.10
N TRP A 73 -7.19 10.76 5.88
CA TRP A 73 -6.70 11.96 6.56
C TRP A 73 -7.77 13.04 6.71
N ALA A 74 -7.44 14.14 7.39
CA ALA A 74 -8.25 15.34 7.45
C ALA A 74 -7.37 16.58 7.71
N THR A 75 -7.84 17.77 7.35
CA THR A 75 -7.10 19.02 7.51
C THR A 75 -6.85 19.39 8.98
N TRP A 76 -7.75 19.00 9.87
CA TRP A 76 -7.65 19.22 11.33
C TRP A 76 -6.76 18.18 12.05
N CYS A 77 -6.30 17.15 11.35
CA CYS A 77 -5.47 16.07 11.89
C CYS A 77 -3.99 16.49 11.87
N GLY A 78 -3.44 16.92 13.01
CA GLY A 78 -2.02 17.30 13.14
C GLY A 78 -1.04 16.25 12.64
N PRO A 79 -1.12 14.98 13.13
CA PRO A 79 -0.24 13.90 12.66
C PRO A 79 -0.34 13.60 11.16
N CYS A 80 -1.52 13.82 10.55
CA CYS A 80 -1.68 13.65 9.10
C CYS A 80 -0.83 14.67 8.34
N LYS A 81 -0.81 15.92 8.80
CA LYS A 81 0.00 16.99 8.18
C LYS A 81 1.49 16.63 8.12
N GLU A 82 1.99 15.95 9.15
CA GLU A 82 3.41 15.57 9.24
C GLU A 82 3.83 14.59 8.13
N GLU A 83 2.94 13.68 7.69
CA GLU A 83 3.28 12.68 6.69
C GLU A 83 2.98 13.06 5.24
N MET A 84 2.17 14.10 4.99
CA MET A 84 1.69 14.46 3.64
C MET A 84 2.84 14.74 2.64
N SER A 85 3.86 15.47 3.09
CA SER A 85 5.03 15.74 2.23
C SER A 85 5.83 14.46 1.92
N GLY A 86 5.89 13.52 2.85
CA GLY A 86 6.49 12.19 2.65
C GLY A 86 5.71 11.36 1.63
N LEU A 87 4.37 11.38 1.69
CA LEU A 87 3.50 10.74 0.70
C LEU A 87 3.70 11.31 -0.70
N ALA A 88 3.79 12.64 -0.83
CA ALA A 88 4.06 13.28 -2.11
C ALA A 88 5.41 12.88 -2.70
N ARG A 89 6.46 12.77 -1.87
CA ARG A 89 7.78 12.29 -2.32
C ARG A 89 7.79 10.80 -2.65
N LEU A 90 7.07 9.96 -1.90
CA LEU A 90 6.91 8.54 -2.22
C LEU A 90 6.27 8.36 -3.60
N GLN A 91 5.19 9.08 -3.89
CA GLN A 91 4.49 9.02 -5.18
C GLN A 91 5.43 9.31 -6.36
N GLN A 92 6.35 10.26 -6.21
CA GLN A 92 7.32 10.62 -7.24
C GLN A 92 8.41 9.55 -7.47
N GLN A 93 8.63 8.65 -6.52
CA GLN A 93 9.65 7.61 -6.56
C GLN A 93 9.17 6.27 -7.12
N LEU A 94 7.87 6.13 -7.38
CA LEU A 94 7.24 4.90 -7.84
C LEU A 94 6.67 5.07 -9.26
N ASP A 95 6.65 3.97 -10.02
CA ASP A 95 6.13 3.95 -11.40
C ASP A 95 4.60 4.19 -11.40
N PRO A 96 4.11 5.30 -11.98
CA PRO A 96 2.68 5.64 -12.00
C PRO A 96 1.83 4.67 -12.85
N THR A 97 2.46 3.86 -13.69
CA THR A 97 1.74 2.82 -14.45
C THR A 97 1.38 1.61 -13.59
N ARG A 98 2.09 1.40 -12.49
CA ARG A 98 1.97 0.24 -11.59
C ARG A 98 1.53 0.59 -10.17
N PHE A 99 1.62 1.85 -9.80
CA PHE A 99 1.33 2.37 -8.45
C PHE A 99 0.40 3.57 -8.51
N VAL A 100 -0.52 3.65 -7.56
CA VAL A 100 -1.39 4.80 -7.35
C VAL A 100 -1.43 5.15 -5.87
N LEU A 101 -1.21 6.42 -5.55
CA LEU A 101 -1.51 6.99 -4.24
C LEU A 101 -2.88 7.67 -4.32
N LEU A 102 -3.74 7.38 -3.35
CA LEU A 102 -5.00 8.09 -3.12
C LEU A 102 -5.01 8.64 -1.71
N THR A 103 -5.38 9.89 -1.55
CA THR A 103 -5.62 10.48 -0.23
C THR A 103 -7.12 10.72 -0.08
N VAL A 104 -7.73 10.07 0.92
CA VAL A 104 -9.17 10.10 1.17
C VAL A 104 -9.44 10.93 2.41
N THR A 105 -10.28 11.93 2.27
CA THR A 105 -10.63 12.84 3.38
C THR A 105 -12.13 12.83 3.68
N THR A 106 -12.46 13.03 4.96
CA THR A 106 -13.83 13.28 5.42
C THR A 106 -14.16 14.78 5.56
N ASP A 107 -13.24 15.65 5.18
CA ASP A 107 -13.49 17.09 5.16
C ASP A 107 -14.54 17.44 4.10
N LEU A 108 -15.50 18.28 4.47
CA LEU A 108 -16.60 18.69 3.58
C LEU A 108 -16.26 19.96 2.75
N GLN A 109 -15.23 20.70 3.15
CA GLN A 109 -14.90 21.99 2.54
C GLN A 109 -13.69 21.91 1.62
N ARG A 110 -13.92 21.85 0.31
CA ARG A 110 -12.89 21.77 -0.73
C ARG A 110 -11.88 22.91 -0.67
N GLN A 111 -12.33 24.15 -0.42
CA GLN A 111 -11.44 25.31 -0.33
C GLN A 111 -10.41 25.17 0.81
N GLY A 112 -10.80 24.62 1.94
CA GLY A 112 -9.89 24.33 3.05
C GLY A 112 -8.78 23.33 2.65
N ILE A 113 -9.12 22.34 1.86
CA ILE A 113 -8.16 21.34 1.36
C ILE A 113 -7.18 21.96 0.37
N VAL A 114 -7.65 22.75 -0.60
CA VAL A 114 -6.79 23.45 -1.56
C VAL A 114 -5.81 24.36 -0.83
N HIS A 115 -6.30 25.15 0.13
CA HIS A 115 -5.46 26.01 0.94
C HIS A 115 -4.41 25.22 1.73
N PHE A 116 -4.81 24.13 2.37
CA PHE A 116 -3.93 23.24 3.12
C PHE A 116 -2.79 22.67 2.26
N LEU A 117 -3.11 22.11 1.08
CA LEU A 117 -2.11 21.56 0.16
C LEU A 117 -1.16 22.64 -0.37
N THR A 118 -1.71 23.85 -0.66
CA THR A 118 -0.92 24.99 -1.12
C THR A 118 0.06 25.45 -0.04
N GLN A 119 -0.38 25.52 1.23
CA GLN A 119 0.51 25.85 2.35
C GLN A 119 1.66 24.85 2.53
N LEU A 120 1.43 23.58 2.23
CA LEU A 120 2.46 22.54 2.28
C LEU A 120 3.34 22.51 1.02
N GLY A 121 2.97 23.22 -0.05
CA GLY A 121 3.67 23.20 -1.34
C GLY A 121 3.64 21.83 -2.02
N ILE A 122 2.56 21.05 -1.83
CA ILE A 122 2.42 19.70 -2.36
C ILE A 122 1.17 19.57 -3.25
N SER A 123 1.23 18.58 -4.15
CA SER A 123 0.10 18.16 -4.97
C SER A 123 -0.14 16.66 -4.72
N LEU A 124 -1.34 16.32 -4.28
CA LEU A 124 -1.76 14.94 -4.02
C LEU A 124 -3.16 14.71 -4.60
N PRO A 125 -3.48 13.49 -5.07
CA PRO A 125 -4.83 13.15 -5.46
C PRO A 125 -5.72 13.05 -4.22
N VAL A 126 -6.69 13.95 -4.11
CA VAL A 126 -7.64 14.00 -2.99
C VAL A 126 -9.00 13.50 -3.44
N LEU A 127 -9.59 12.64 -2.61
CA LEU A 127 -10.89 12.03 -2.77
C LEU A 127 -11.75 12.33 -1.53
N PHE A 128 -13.03 12.59 -1.73
CA PHE A 128 -13.97 12.93 -0.68
C PHE A 128 -14.81 11.72 -0.29
N ASP A 129 -14.79 11.39 1.00
CA ASP A 129 -15.61 10.35 1.65
C ASP A 129 -16.57 11.03 2.63
N GLU A 130 -17.48 11.87 2.10
CA GLU A 130 -18.34 12.76 2.87
C GLU A 130 -19.26 12.00 3.83
N ASP A 131 -19.77 10.86 3.44
CA ASP A 131 -20.63 9.98 4.23
C ASP A 131 -19.86 8.95 5.07
N GLN A 132 -18.53 8.92 4.91
CA GLN A 132 -17.61 8.01 5.59
C GLN A 132 -17.87 6.51 5.30
N GLU A 133 -18.54 6.17 4.21
CA GLU A 133 -18.83 4.78 3.87
C GLU A 133 -17.56 4.02 3.50
N VAL A 134 -16.66 4.65 2.74
CA VAL A 134 -15.39 4.05 2.35
C VAL A 134 -14.49 3.89 3.58
N SER A 135 -14.36 4.92 4.42
CA SER A 135 -13.62 4.84 5.69
C SER A 135 -14.13 3.70 6.58
N ARG A 136 -15.46 3.54 6.69
CA ARG A 136 -16.06 2.43 7.46
C ARG A 136 -15.76 1.08 6.83
N SER A 137 -15.86 0.94 5.51
CA SER A 137 -15.57 -0.33 4.80
C SER A 137 -14.14 -0.79 5.02
N PHE A 138 -13.19 0.15 5.08
CA PHE A 138 -11.79 -0.10 5.42
C PHE A 138 -11.54 -0.16 6.94
N MET A 139 -12.57 -0.11 7.78
CA MET A 139 -12.47 -0.14 9.25
C MET A 139 -11.49 0.93 9.79
N VAL A 140 -11.53 2.14 9.25
CA VAL A 140 -10.74 3.28 9.73
C VAL A 140 -11.32 3.74 11.07
N ARG A 141 -10.51 3.72 12.13
CA ARG A 141 -10.92 4.10 13.49
C ARG A 141 -10.13 5.29 14.04
N GLY A 142 -9.19 5.79 13.28
CA GLY A 142 -8.34 6.93 13.64
C GLY A 142 -7.54 7.41 12.46
N LEU A 143 -7.04 8.64 12.53
CA LEU A 143 -6.28 9.28 11.46
C LEU A 143 -4.84 9.59 11.90
N PRO A 144 -3.87 9.51 11.00
CA PRO A 144 -4.02 8.92 9.66
C PRO A 144 -4.13 7.39 9.73
N THR A 145 -4.80 6.80 8.77
CA THR A 145 -4.76 5.36 8.51
C THR A 145 -4.39 5.15 7.05
N THR A 146 -3.41 4.28 6.80
CA THR A 146 -2.99 3.95 5.45
C THR A 146 -3.19 2.47 5.17
N ILE A 147 -3.77 2.16 4.02
CA ILE A 147 -4.04 0.80 3.55
C ILE A 147 -3.26 0.57 2.26
N VAL A 148 -2.63 -0.60 2.15
CA VAL A 148 -1.98 -1.06 0.92
C VAL A 148 -2.86 -2.13 0.29
N ILE A 149 -3.22 -1.91 -0.97
CA ILE A 149 -4.00 -2.83 -1.79
C ILE A 149 -3.10 -3.35 -2.91
N ALA A 150 -3.01 -4.67 -3.05
CA ALA A 150 -2.27 -5.33 -4.13
C ALA A 150 -3.02 -5.20 -5.47
N ARG A 151 -2.37 -5.60 -6.57
CA ARG A 151 -2.89 -5.49 -7.93
C ARG A 151 -4.17 -6.28 -8.16
N ASP A 152 -4.36 -7.36 -7.42
CA ASP A 152 -5.54 -8.23 -7.46
C ASP A 152 -6.69 -7.76 -6.56
N GLY A 153 -6.52 -6.60 -5.88
CA GLY A 153 -7.48 -6.05 -4.93
C GLY A 153 -7.34 -6.59 -3.51
N THR A 154 -6.35 -7.44 -3.23
CA THR A 154 -6.10 -7.97 -1.89
C THR A 154 -5.55 -6.88 -0.96
N LEU A 155 -6.09 -6.80 0.25
CA LEU A 155 -5.57 -5.94 1.31
C LEU A 155 -4.32 -6.56 1.92
N VAL A 156 -3.14 -5.96 1.71
CA VAL A 156 -1.86 -6.54 2.17
C VAL A 156 -1.33 -5.94 3.45
N GLY A 157 -1.60 -4.67 3.70
CA GLY A 157 -1.05 -3.99 4.88
C GLY A 157 -1.87 -2.80 5.35
N ARG A 158 -1.74 -2.51 6.66
CA ARG A 158 -2.35 -1.36 7.32
C ARG A 158 -1.33 -0.68 8.23
N ALA A 159 -1.24 0.64 8.13
CA ALA A 159 -0.58 1.48 9.11
C ALA A 159 -1.62 2.38 9.81
N VAL A 160 -1.55 2.49 11.13
CA VAL A 160 -2.32 3.46 11.92
C VAL A 160 -1.34 4.44 12.55
N GLY A 161 -1.62 5.73 12.43
CA GLY A 161 -0.71 6.82 12.79
C GLY A 161 0.32 7.16 11.70
N PRO A 162 1.04 8.29 11.84
CA PRO A 162 1.90 8.83 10.80
C PRO A 162 3.12 7.95 10.53
N ARG A 163 3.63 8.02 9.28
CA ARG A 163 4.86 7.33 8.84
C ARG A 163 5.73 8.27 8.02
N ALA A 164 7.05 8.03 8.06
CA ALA A 164 8.01 8.64 7.14
C ALA A 164 7.94 7.90 5.78
N TRP A 165 6.91 8.23 4.98
CA TRP A 165 6.64 7.52 3.72
C TRP A 165 7.73 7.65 2.66
N ASP A 166 8.59 8.64 2.78
CA ASP A 166 9.75 8.87 1.92
C ASP A 166 11.05 8.28 2.48
N SER A 167 10.99 7.59 3.62
CA SER A 167 12.17 6.89 4.15
C SER A 167 12.62 5.77 3.21
N PRO A 168 13.91 5.42 3.19
CA PRO A 168 14.42 4.31 2.38
C PRO A 168 13.66 3.01 2.63
N GLU A 169 13.27 2.74 3.86
CA GLU A 169 12.51 1.56 4.27
C GLU A 169 11.09 1.57 3.67
N ALA A 170 10.39 2.70 3.74
CA ALA A 170 9.05 2.84 3.18
C ALA A 170 9.06 2.68 1.66
N VAL A 171 10.01 3.32 0.99
CA VAL A 171 10.20 3.20 -0.46
C VAL A 171 10.52 1.75 -0.85
N ALA A 172 11.40 1.07 -0.09
CA ALA A 172 11.76 -0.33 -0.35
C ALA A 172 10.55 -1.26 -0.20
N VAL A 173 9.74 -1.10 0.87
CA VAL A 173 8.49 -1.86 1.08
C VAL A 173 7.55 -1.67 -0.10
N MET A 174 7.29 -0.42 -0.49
CA MET A 174 6.35 -0.13 -1.56
C MET A 174 6.84 -0.63 -2.92
N ARG A 175 8.13 -0.50 -3.22
CA ARG A 175 8.74 -1.09 -4.42
C ARG A 175 8.56 -2.60 -4.45
N GLN A 176 8.84 -3.28 -3.35
CA GLN A 176 8.68 -4.73 -3.27
C GLN A 176 7.22 -5.16 -3.50
N VAL A 177 6.23 -4.45 -2.93
CA VAL A 177 4.81 -4.74 -3.18
C VAL A 177 4.48 -4.52 -4.66
N VAL A 178 4.98 -3.42 -5.26
CA VAL A 178 4.78 -3.11 -6.69
C VAL A 178 5.44 -4.15 -7.60
N GLU A 179 6.59 -4.71 -7.23
CA GLU A 179 7.33 -5.70 -8.03
C GLU A 179 6.78 -7.11 -7.88
N SER A 180 6.39 -7.50 -6.66
CA SER A 180 5.88 -8.85 -6.38
C SER A 180 4.56 -9.18 -7.09
N GLY A 181 3.82 -8.18 -7.51
CA GLY A 181 2.52 -8.36 -8.15
C GLY A 181 1.39 -8.82 -7.22
N LYS A 182 1.70 -8.96 -5.93
CA LYS A 182 0.77 -9.36 -4.86
C LYS A 182 0.79 -8.33 -3.76
#